data_2c934180a14830187be26e81af733606
#
_entry.id   2c934180a14830187be26e81af733606
#
_cell.length_a   1.000
_cell.length_b   1.000
_cell.length_c   1.000
_cell.angle_alpha   90.00
_cell.angle_beta   90.00
_cell.angle_gamma   90.00
#
_symmetry.space_group_name_H-M   'P 1'
#
loop_
_entity.id
_entity.type
_entity.pdbx_description
1 polymer ?
#
loop_
_entity_poly.entity_id
_entity_poly.type
_entity_poly.pdbx_seq_one_letter_code
_entity_poly.pdbx_strand_id
1 'polypeptide(L)'
;MTQDKYAYIYNKVKDALETDKLFLRPELSLSLLSRVVGTNTVYLSKAINNGFGCSYSQLINCYRINYLIEEAQRTGENIALLAARCRFWSRSTFFDVFRQHTGMTPHRYMENVRRSSFPKHMHDHEGQRIIIEKG
;
A
#
# COMPACT_ATOMS: atom_id res chain seq x y z
N MET A 1 -22.56 -8.98 16.50
CA MET A 1 -22.65 -7.62 16.40
C MET A 1 -21.95 -7.07 15.23
N THR A 2 -22.43 -5.98 14.75
CA THR A 2 -21.90 -5.34 13.58
C THR A 2 -20.45 -4.94 13.75
N GLN A 3 -20.17 -4.41 14.91
CA GLN A 3 -18.84 -3.99 15.22
C GLN A 3 -17.86 -5.14 15.15
N ASP A 4 -18.25 -6.28 15.68
CA ASP A 4 -17.37 -7.45 15.68
C ASP A 4 -17.13 -7.95 14.26
N LYS A 5 -18.14 -7.85 13.42
CA LYS A 5 -17.99 -8.29 12.06
C LYS A 5 -16.95 -7.46 11.32
N TYR A 6 -17.01 -6.14 11.47
CA TYR A 6 -16.06 -5.29 10.78
C TYR A 6 -14.65 -5.42 11.35
N ALA A 7 -14.55 -5.63 12.66
CA ALA A 7 -13.25 -5.83 13.27
C ALA A 7 -12.62 -7.13 12.76
N TYR A 8 -13.43 -8.17 12.61
CA TYR A 8 -12.94 -9.43 12.08
C TYR A 8 -12.44 -9.26 10.66
N ILE A 9 -13.23 -8.58 9.81
CA ILE A 9 -12.84 -8.36 8.43
C ILE A 9 -11.56 -7.53 8.36
N TYR A 10 -11.47 -6.49 9.19
CA TYR A 10 -10.29 -5.65 9.24
C TYR A 10 -9.03 -6.47 9.52
N ASN A 11 -9.11 -7.35 10.51
CA ASN A 11 -7.95 -8.17 10.87
C ASN A 11 -7.58 -9.14 9.76
N LYS A 12 -8.58 -9.68 9.07
CA LYS A 12 -8.30 -10.58 7.97
C LYS A 12 -7.67 -9.84 6.80
N VAL A 13 -8.07 -8.60 6.55
CA VAL A 13 -7.47 -7.78 5.52
C VAL A 13 -6.01 -7.51 5.88
N LYS A 14 -5.75 -7.16 7.13
CA LYS A 14 -4.39 -6.90 7.56
C LYS A 14 -3.51 -8.12 7.34
N ASP A 15 -4.00 -9.30 7.69
CA ASP A 15 -3.24 -10.52 7.49
C ASP A 15 -2.98 -10.77 6.01
N ALA A 16 -3.99 -10.59 5.18
CA ALA A 16 -3.85 -10.82 3.75
C ALA A 16 -2.80 -9.89 3.14
N LEU A 17 -2.76 -8.65 3.60
CA LEU A 17 -1.83 -7.68 3.03
C LEU A 17 -0.44 -7.74 3.66
N GLU A 18 -0.37 -7.88 4.96
CA GLU A 18 0.93 -7.82 5.63
C GLU A 18 1.64 -9.16 5.71
N THR A 19 0.90 -10.23 5.92
CA THR A 19 1.51 -11.55 6.02
C THR A 19 1.59 -12.23 4.67
N ASP A 20 0.46 -12.30 3.98
CA ASP A 20 0.40 -13.00 2.69
C ASP A 20 0.82 -12.12 1.52
N LYS A 21 0.91 -10.82 1.76
CA LYS A 21 1.34 -9.84 0.75
C LYS A 21 0.57 -9.97 -0.55
N LEU A 22 -0.74 -10.07 -0.43
CA LEU A 22 -1.59 -10.21 -1.59
C LEU A 22 -1.50 -8.99 -2.53
N PHE A 23 -1.09 -7.85 -2.00
CA PHE A 23 -0.97 -6.65 -2.84
C PHE A 23 0.06 -6.83 -3.94
N LEU A 24 0.95 -7.83 -3.82
CA LEU A 24 1.94 -8.10 -4.86
C LEU A 24 1.33 -8.72 -6.10
N ARG A 25 0.11 -9.20 -6.01
CA ARG A 25 -0.55 -9.78 -7.17
C ARG A 25 -1.15 -8.67 -8.00
N PRO A 26 -0.73 -8.51 -9.25
CA PRO A 26 -1.25 -7.41 -10.09
C PRO A 26 -2.76 -7.50 -10.31
N GLU A 27 -3.29 -8.72 -10.30
CA GLU A 27 -4.72 -8.93 -10.55
C GLU A 27 -5.60 -8.73 -9.33
N LEU A 28 -5.02 -8.38 -8.18
CA LEU A 28 -5.82 -8.22 -6.97
C LEU A 28 -6.91 -7.17 -7.20
N SER A 29 -8.11 -7.47 -6.77
CA SER A 29 -9.25 -6.59 -6.89
C SER A 29 -10.06 -6.65 -5.60
N LEU A 30 -10.98 -5.72 -5.44
CA LEU A 30 -11.86 -5.72 -4.29
C LEU A 30 -12.64 -7.03 -4.23
N SER A 31 -13.10 -7.49 -5.39
CA SER A 31 -13.86 -8.73 -5.47
C SER A 31 -13.02 -9.92 -5.02
N LEU A 32 -11.78 -10.01 -5.52
CA LEU A 32 -10.90 -11.09 -5.14
C LEU A 32 -10.60 -11.06 -3.65
N LEU A 33 -10.28 -9.89 -3.13
CA LEU A 33 -9.97 -9.76 -1.71
C LEU A 33 -11.17 -10.15 -0.85
N SER A 34 -12.38 -9.78 -1.28
CA SER A 34 -13.56 -10.14 -0.50
C SER A 34 -13.71 -11.65 -0.41
N ARG A 35 -13.39 -12.36 -1.49
CA ARG A 35 -13.46 -13.82 -1.46
C ARG A 35 -12.39 -14.42 -0.56
N VAL A 36 -11.19 -13.88 -0.61
CA VAL A 36 -10.10 -14.39 0.23
C VAL A 36 -10.42 -14.20 1.70
N VAL A 37 -11.00 -13.06 2.03
CA VAL A 37 -11.33 -12.75 3.41
C VAL A 37 -12.59 -13.45 3.87
N GLY A 38 -13.43 -13.87 2.94
CA GLY A 38 -14.66 -14.56 3.29
C GLY A 38 -15.83 -13.65 3.54
N THR A 39 -15.93 -12.56 2.78
CA THR A 39 -17.03 -11.63 2.93
C THR A 39 -17.45 -11.15 1.55
N ASN A 40 -18.26 -10.10 1.48
CA ASN A 40 -18.66 -9.51 0.21
C ASN A 40 -18.04 -8.13 0.08
N THR A 41 -18.17 -7.54 -1.10
CA THR A 41 -17.51 -6.26 -1.38
C THR A 41 -18.07 -5.11 -0.57
N VAL A 42 -19.36 -5.16 -0.24
CA VAL A 42 -19.97 -4.08 0.54
C VAL A 42 -19.38 -4.04 1.95
N TYR A 43 -19.38 -5.18 2.62
CA TYR A 43 -18.83 -5.25 3.97
C TYR A 43 -17.33 -4.99 3.97
N LEU A 44 -16.64 -5.50 2.94
CA LEU A 44 -15.21 -5.29 2.83
C LEU A 44 -14.89 -3.79 2.72
N SER A 45 -15.59 -3.09 1.83
CA SER A 45 -15.37 -1.66 1.66
C SER A 45 -15.60 -0.90 2.95
N LYS A 46 -16.65 -1.24 3.68
CA LYS A 46 -16.94 -0.57 4.93
C LYS A 46 -15.88 -0.84 5.99
N ALA A 47 -15.41 -2.09 6.06
CA ALA A 47 -14.37 -2.42 7.02
C ALA A 47 -13.08 -1.69 6.71
N ILE A 48 -12.75 -1.56 5.42
CA ILE A 48 -11.54 -0.86 5.03
C ILE A 48 -11.66 0.63 5.35
N ASN A 49 -12.80 1.23 4.98
CA ASN A 49 -12.98 2.65 5.26
C ASN A 49 -12.95 2.94 6.74
N ASN A 50 -13.62 2.12 7.52
CA ASN A 50 -13.64 2.34 8.96
C ASN A 50 -12.35 2.02 9.66
N GLY A 51 -11.71 0.94 9.26
CA GLY A 51 -10.51 0.47 9.95
C GLY A 51 -9.23 1.15 9.51
N PHE A 52 -9.09 1.40 8.22
CA PHE A 52 -7.87 2.01 7.70
C PHE A 52 -8.05 3.49 7.35
N GLY A 53 -9.29 3.97 7.31
CA GLY A 53 -9.53 5.38 7.04
C GLY A 53 -9.38 5.77 5.59
N CYS A 54 -9.42 4.82 4.67
CA CYS A 54 -9.24 5.11 3.26
C CYS A 54 -9.98 4.09 2.41
N SER A 55 -10.02 4.32 1.10
CA SER A 55 -10.69 3.40 0.19
C SER A 55 -9.80 2.19 -0.07
N TYR A 56 -10.39 1.16 -0.66
CA TYR A 56 -9.64 -0.02 -1.06
C TYR A 56 -8.49 0.34 -1.99
N SER A 57 -8.76 1.16 -3.00
CA SER A 57 -7.71 1.54 -3.95
C SER A 57 -6.58 2.28 -3.28
N GLN A 58 -6.91 3.19 -2.40
CA GLN A 58 -5.89 3.94 -1.68
C GLN A 58 -5.06 3.01 -0.80
N LEU A 59 -5.72 2.06 -0.16
CA LEU A 59 -5.03 1.12 0.72
C LEU A 59 -4.03 0.28 -0.07
N ILE A 60 -4.47 -0.31 -1.17
CA ILE A 60 -3.60 -1.16 -1.96
C ILE A 60 -2.46 -0.35 -2.58
N ASN A 61 -2.75 0.84 -3.07
CA ASN A 61 -1.71 1.69 -3.63
C ASN A 61 -0.67 2.03 -2.57
N CYS A 62 -1.11 2.27 -1.36
CA CYS A 62 -0.19 2.57 -0.27
C CYS A 62 0.78 1.42 0.00
N TYR A 63 0.26 0.20 0.09
CA TYR A 63 1.11 -0.96 0.31
C TYR A 63 2.08 -1.16 -0.85
N ARG A 64 1.60 -0.97 -2.08
CA ARG A 64 2.45 -1.16 -3.25
C ARG A 64 3.54 -0.12 -3.35
N ILE A 65 3.22 1.14 -3.09
CA ILE A 65 4.24 2.18 -3.14
C ILE A 65 5.28 1.97 -2.05
N ASN A 66 4.85 1.64 -0.84
CA ASN A 66 5.79 1.40 0.24
C ASN A 66 6.71 0.22 -0.06
N TYR A 67 6.16 -0.83 -0.63
CA TYR A 67 6.95 -1.98 -1.02
C TYR A 67 8.02 -1.58 -2.04
N LEU A 68 7.63 -0.80 -3.06
CA LEU A 68 8.58 -0.39 -4.09
C LEU A 68 9.69 0.48 -3.53
N ILE A 69 9.35 1.38 -2.62
CA ILE A 69 10.35 2.23 -2.00
C ILE A 69 11.35 1.39 -1.22
N GLU A 70 10.84 0.45 -0.42
CA GLU A 70 11.71 -0.41 0.37
C GLU A 70 12.60 -1.27 -0.51
N GLU A 71 12.02 -1.84 -1.58
CA GLU A 71 12.81 -2.67 -2.48
C GLU A 71 13.87 -1.87 -3.21
N ALA A 72 13.53 -0.66 -3.65
CA ALA A 72 14.49 0.18 -4.34
C ALA A 72 15.64 0.56 -3.41
N GLN A 73 15.33 0.82 -2.15
CA GLN A 73 16.38 1.13 -1.18
C GLN A 73 17.25 -0.08 -0.89
N ARG A 74 16.63 -1.22 -0.76
CA ARG A 74 17.35 -2.44 -0.43
C ARG A 74 18.26 -2.90 -1.58
N THR A 75 17.78 -2.80 -2.82
CA THR A 75 18.52 -3.35 -3.95
C THR A 75 19.33 -2.31 -4.71
N GLY A 76 19.00 -1.05 -4.55
CA GLY A 76 19.62 0.00 -5.35
C GLY A 76 19.08 0.10 -6.76
N GLU A 77 18.05 -0.67 -7.08
CA GLU A 77 17.47 -0.65 -8.43
C GLU A 77 16.58 0.57 -8.64
N ASN A 78 16.41 0.92 -9.90
CA ASN A 78 15.55 2.03 -10.26
C ASN A 78 14.10 1.69 -9.91
N ILE A 79 13.45 2.56 -9.18
CA ILE A 79 12.10 2.27 -8.70
C ILE A 79 11.07 2.19 -9.82
N ALA A 80 11.25 2.95 -10.90
CA ALA A 80 10.32 2.86 -12.03
C ALA A 80 10.44 1.52 -12.72
N LEU A 81 11.65 0.96 -12.79
CA LEU A 81 11.83 -0.36 -13.39
C LEU A 81 11.24 -1.45 -12.51
N LEU A 82 11.38 -1.29 -11.21
CA LEU A 82 10.78 -2.23 -10.27
C LEU A 82 9.25 -2.21 -10.42
N ALA A 83 8.69 -1.01 -10.53
CA ALA A 83 7.25 -0.88 -10.69
C ALA A 83 6.78 -1.53 -11.97
N ALA A 84 7.54 -1.37 -13.05
CA ALA A 84 7.18 -1.97 -14.33
C ALA A 84 7.20 -3.49 -14.25
N ARG A 85 8.18 -4.04 -13.56
CA ARG A 85 8.28 -5.49 -13.40
C ARG A 85 7.14 -6.06 -12.57
N CYS A 86 6.69 -5.31 -11.57
CA CYS A 86 5.60 -5.76 -10.73
C CYS A 86 4.25 -5.69 -11.43
N ARG A 87 4.16 -4.88 -12.49
CA ARG A 87 2.95 -4.79 -13.30
C ARG A 87 1.72 -4.35 -12.53
N PHE A 88 1.92 -3.51 -11.53
CA PHE A 88 0.80 -2.99 -10.77
C PHE A 88 0.00 -1.96 -11.56
N TRP A 89 0.70 -1.13 -12.33
CA TRP A 89 0.08 -0.01 -13.03
C TRP A 89 0.79 0.23 -14.35
N SER A 90 0.17 1.03 -15.21
CA SER A 90 0.85 1.56 -16.38
C SER A 90 1.89 2.56 -15.88
N ARG A 91 2.81 2.93 -16.75
CA ARG A 91 3.86 3.87 -16.36
C ARG A 91 3.29 5.21 -15.87
N SER A 92 2.36 5.79 -16.63
CA SER A 92 1.83 7.08 -16.23
C SER A 92 1.02 6.97 -14.93
N THR A 93 0.30 5.89 -14.75
CA THR A 93 -0.45 5.69 -13.53
C THR A 93 0.50 5.54 -12.33
N PHE A 94 1.63 4.84 -12.53
CA PHE A 94 2.61 4.72 -11.47
C PHE A 94 3.08 6.09 -10.98
N PHE A 95 3.42 6.98 -11.91
CA PHE A 95 3.89 8.31 -11.54
C PHE A 95 2.81 9.09 -10.79
N ASP A 96 1.56 8.98 -11.26
CA ASP A 96 0.47 9.70 -10.60
C ASP A 96 0.22 9.16 -9.19
N VAL A 97 0.19 7.85 -9.03
CA VAL A 97 -0.03 7.24 -7.73
C VAL A 97 1.12 7.59 -6.79
N PHE A 98 2.35 7.54 -7.29
CA PHE A 98 3.50 7.84 -6.46
C PHE A 98 3.44 9.27 -5.93
N ARG A 99 3.11 10.21 -6.83
CA ARG A 99 3.01 11.60 -6.42
C ARG A 99 1.88 11.84 -5.44
N GLN A 100 0.78 11.13 -5.60
CA GLN A 100 -0.32 11.26 -4.67
C GLN A 100 0.06 10.80 -3.27
N HIS A 101 0.86 9.76 -3.18
CA HIS A 101 1.21 9.22 -1.88
C HIS A 101 2.42 9.88 -1.23
N THR A 102 3.36 10.37 -2.00
CA THR A 102 4.58 10.92 -1.42
C THR A 102 4.69 12.44 -1.59
N GLY A 103 3.89 13.01 -2.48
CA GLY A 103 3.99 14.44 -2.78
C GLY A 103 5.13 14.76 -3.71
N MET A 104 5.84 13.76 -4.23
CA MET A 104 7.00 13.99 -5.09
C MET A 104 7.01 13.00 -6.23
N THR A 105 7.79 13.30 -7.26
CA THR A 105 8.03 12.30 -8.29
C THR A 105 8.91 11.20 -7.71
N PRO A 106 8.92 10.02 -8.32
CA PRO A 106 9.76 8.95 -7.81
C PRO A 106 11.23 9.32 -7.78
N HIS A 107 11.72 9.97 -8.83
CA HIS A 107 13.12 10.35 -8.89
C HIS A 107 13.48 11.30 -7.75
N ARG A 108 12.66 12.31 -7.54
CA ARG A 108 12.93 13.29 -6.51
C ARG A 108 12.87 12.68 -5.12
N TYR A 109 11.90 11.81 -4.90
CA TYR A 109 11.78 11.15 -3.61
C TYR A 109 13.02 10.31 -3.30
N MET A 110 13.47 9.51 -4.29
CA MET A 110 14.61 8.65 -4.07
C MET A 110 15.90 9.44 -3.89
N GLU A 111 16.00 10.59 -4.55
CA GLU A 111 17.13 11.46 -4.36
C GLU A 111 17.16 11.99 -2.93
N ASN A 112 16.02 12.41 -2.43
CA ASN A 112 15.94 12.94 -1.08
C ASN A 112 16.28 11.86 -0.05
N VAL A 113 15.83 10.65 -0.27
CA VAL A 113 16.11 9.56 0.63
C VAL A 113 17.61 9.29 0.66
N ARG A 114 18.24 9.28 -0.49
CA ARG A 114 19.67 9.04 -0.59
C ARG A 114 20.46 10.11 0.14
N ARG A 115 20.02 11.37 -0.01
CA ARG A 115 20.69 12.44 0.62
C ARG A 115 20.55 12.43 2.11
N SER A 116 19.38 12.06 2.62
CA SER A 116 19.16 12.11 4.04
C SER A 116 19.90 11.02 4.78
N SER A 117 20.26 9.97 4.09
CA SER A 117 20.94 8.81 4.67
C SER A 117 20.18 8.18 5.81
N PHE A 118 18.92 8.54 6.02
CA PHE A 118 18.12 7.92 7.01
C PHE A 118 16.91 7.39 6.40
N PRO A 119 16.74 6.12 6.28
CA PRO A 119 15.55 5.54 5.71
C PRO A 119 14.38 5.49 6.62
N LYS A 120 14.58 5.82 7.87
CA LYS A 120 13.55 5.67 8.79
C LYS A 120 12.33 6.40 8.58
N HIS A 121 12.32 7.42 7.86
CA HIS A 121 11.11 8.15 7.77
C HIS A 121 10.01 7.37 7.16
N MET A 122 10.32 6.22 6.85
CA MET A 122 9.31 5.47 6.42
C MET A 122 8.47 5.07 7.44
N HIS A 123 8.66 5.11 8.41
CA HIS A 123 7.82 4.60 9.42
C HIS A 123 7.30 5.46 10.17
N ASP A 124 7.16 5.97 10.09
CA ASP A 124 6.80 6.54 10.65
C ASP A 124 6.64 7.08 11.41
N HIS A 125 6.77 7.71 11.59
CA HIS A 125 6.93 8.14 12.34
C HIS A 125 6.83 7.92 13.38
N GLU A 126 6.83 7.71 13.41
CA GLU A 126 6.60 7.35 14.12
C GLU A 126 6.29 6.39 13.93
N GLY A 127 6.44 5.99 13.18
CA GLY A 127 6.21 5.23 12.72
C GLY A 127 5.39 4.87 12.03
N GLN A 128 4.89 5.36 11.54
CA GLN A 128 4.14 5.22 10.91
C GLN A 128 3.96 5.11 9.96
N ARG A 129 4.01 5.22 9.23
CA ARG A 129 3.89 5.33 8.35
C ARG A 129 3.25 5.36 7.88
N ILE A 130 3.55 4.90 8.04
CA ILE A 130 3.47 5.63 7.44
C ILE A 130 2.22 6.03 7.08
N ILE A 131 1.80 6.14 6.06
CA ILE A 131 0.64 6.50 5.65
C ILE A 131 -0.44 5.79 6.23
N ILE A 132 -0.37 4.56 6.32
CA ILE A 132 -1.39 3.78 6.88
C ILE A 132 -1.59 4.08 8.24
N GLU A 133 -0.62 4.45 8.88
CA GLU A 133 -0.71 4.76 10.17
C GLU A 133 -1.30 5.96 10.36
N LYS A 134 -1.18 6.76 9.69
CA LYS A 134 -1.60 7.92 9.96
C LYS A 134 -2.82 7.96 9.91
N GLY A 135 -3.02 7.22 9.57
CA GLY A 135 -4.32 7.13 9.51
C GLY A 135 -4.99 7.68 10.17
#